data_ef2e04e1fc90c447d061e18cf3931a82
#
_entry.id   ef2e04e1fc90c447d061e18cf3931a82
#
_cell.length_a   1.000
_cell.length_b   1.000
_cell.length_c   1.000
_cell.angle_alpha   90.00
_cell.angle_beta   90.00
_cell.angle_gamma   90.00
#
_symmetry.space_group_name_H-M   'P 1'
#
loop_
_entity.id
_entity.type
_entity.pdbx_description
1 polymer ?
#
loop_
_entity_poly.entity_id
_entity_poly.type
_entity_poly.pdbx_seq_one_letter_code
_entity_poly.pdbx_strand_id
1 'polypeptide(L)'
;IEVACFRDKESANFEEIAKIFIKTCKEKNIKYILLNGNFLLAHKLNATGVHLTSTQFDDIKKAKELGLYVIISCHTFEDIQNAINNQANAVTYSPIFETPNKGNPKGIVGLNDVLKEFPDLKIIALGGIINNSQIKEISQTSAYGFASIRYFI
;
A
#
# COMPACT_ATOMS: atom_id res chain seq x y z
N ILE A 1 13.66 4.61 1.21
CA ILE A 1 12.19 4.54 1.10
C ILE A 1 11.78 4.98 -0.30
N GLU A 2 11.11 4.10 -1.02
CA GLU A 2 10.65 4.38 -2.40
C GLU A 2 9.22 4.93 -2.41
N VAL A 3 8.39 4.50 -1.47
CA VAL A 3 6.97 4.84 -1.36
C VAL A 3 6.68 5.42 0.02
N ALA A 4 5.99 6.54 0.08
CA ALA A 4 5.45 7.10 1.30
C ALA A 4 3.93 7.31 1.14
N CYS A 5 3.16 6.91 2.16
CA CYS A 5 1.71 7.04 2.15
C CYS A 5 1.24 7.82 3.37
N PHE A 6 0.51 8.91 3.12
CA PHE A 6 -0.15 9.67 4.17
C PHE A 6 -1.52 9.05 4.50
N ARG A 7 -1.68 8.67 5.74
CA ARG A 7 -2.92 8.12 6.27
C ARG A 7 -3.22 8.74 7.62
N ASP A 8 -4.24 9.58 7.64
CA ASP A 8 -4.79 10.18 8.84
C ASP A 8 -6.32 10.01 8.79
N LYS A 9 -6.90 9.51 9.86
CA LYS A 9 -8.34 9.24 9.94
C LYS A 9 -9.08 10.22 10.86
N GLU A 10 -8.35 11.06 11.57
CA GLU A 10 -8.88 11.80 12.73
C GLU A 10 -8.76 13.32 12.59
N SER A 11 -7.81 13.81 11.80
CA SER A 11 -7.55 15.25 11.71
C SER A 11 -8.59 15.99 10.87
N ALA A 12 -9.14 17.05 11.44
CA ALA A 12 -10.02 17.99 10.74
C ALA A 12 -9.28 18.72 9.59
N ASN A 13 -7.96 18.87 9.70
CA ASN A 13 -7.11 19.61 8.75
C ASN A 13 -6.37 18.68 7.78
N PHE A 14 -6.99 17.56 7.39
CA PHE A 14 -6.34 16.54 6.54
C PHE A 14 -5.68 17.12 5.28
N GLU A 15 -6.36 18.01 4.55
CA GLU A 15 -5.84 18.59 3.30
C GLU A 15 -4.57 19.41 3.52
N GLU A 16 -4.52 20.23 4.58
CA GLU A 16 -3.35 21.05 4.89
C GLU A 16 -2.14 20.21 5.28
N ILE A 17 -2.36 19.20 6.12
CA ILE A 17 -1.31 18.27 6.52
C ILE A 17 -0.82 17.45 5.33
N ALA A 18 -1.73 17.00 4.45
CA ALA A 18 -1.38 16.30 3.22
C ALA A 18 -0.50 17.15 2.29
N LYS A 19 -0.75 18.47 2.18
CA LYS A 19 0.11 19.38 1.41
C LYS A 19 1.53 19.44 1.97
N ILE A 20 1.66 19.54 3.29
CA ILE A 20 2.98 19.55 3.96
C ILE A 20 3.69 18.22 3.73
N PHE A 21 2.99 17.10 3.91
CA PHE A 21 3.53 15.77 3.66
C PHE A 21 4.05 15.62 2.22
N ILE A 22 3.24 15.97 1.22
CA ILE A 22 3.61 15.89 -0.20
C ILE A 22 4.85 16.74 -0.48
N LYS A 23 4.89 17.98 0.03
CA LYS A 23 6.05 18.87 -0.12
C LYS A 23 7.31 18.25 0.46
N THR A 24 7.24 17.78 1.71
CA THR A 24 8.38 17.13 2.38
C THR A 24 8.87 15.90 1.63
N CYS A 25 7.95 15.05 1.13
CA CYS A 25 8.32 13.88 0.35
C CYS A 25 9.03 14.25 -0.96
N LYS A 26 8.58 15.30 -1.65
CA LYS A 26 9.24 15.82 -2.86
C LYS A 26 10.66 16.31 -2.56
N GLU A 27 10.84 17.05 -1.47
CA GLU A 27 12.17 17.52 -1.02
C GLU A 27 13.13 16.36 -0.68
N LYS A 28 12.58 15.22 -0.26
CA LYS A 28 13.32 13.99 0.04
C LYS A 28 13.46 13.04 -1.15
N ASN A 29 13.02 13.45 -2.35
CA ASN A 29 13.05 12.65 -3.56
C ASN A 29 12.34 11.29 -3.44
N ILE A 30 11.24 11.23 -2.69
CA ILE A 30 10.38 10.03 -2.62
C ILE A 30 9.69 9.86 -3.98
N LYS A 31 9.83 8.67 -4.57
CA LYS A 31 9.33 8.37 -5.92
C LYS A 31 7.81 8.29 -5.99
N TYR A 32 7.21 7.58 -5.05
CA TYR A 32 5.76 7.42 -4.98
C TYR A 32 5.22 8.05 -3.69
N ILE A 33 4.47 9.14 -3.84
CA ILE A 33 3.87 9.90 -2.75
C ILE A 33 2.36 9.67 -2.84
N LEU A 34 1.80 8.95 -1.87
CA LEU A 34 0.43 8.48 -1.90
C LEU A 34 -0.42 9.14 -0.81
N LEU A 35 -1.69 9.36 -1.10
CA LEU A 35 -2.71 9.59 -0.08
C LEU A 35 -3.56 8.33 0.11
N ASN A 36 -3.97 8.05 1.34
CA ASN A 36 -4.80 6.89 1.63
C ASN A 36 -6.28 7.20 1.35
N GLY A 37 -6.94 6.37 0.53
CA GLY A 37 -8.37 6.34 0.30
C GLY A 37 -8.95 7.47 -0.56
N ASN A 38 -8.30 8.61 -0.71
CA ASN A 38 -8.85 9.78 -1.39
C ASN A 38 -8.09 10.12 -2.67
N PHE A 39 -8.46 9.49 -3.78
CA PHE A 39 -7.80 9.68 -5.07
C PHE A 39 -8.07 11.06 -5.69
N LEU A 40 -9.24 11.65 -5.45
CA LEU A 40 -9.56 12.99 -5.95
C LEU A 40 -8.67 14.04 -5.29
N LEU A 41 -8.48 13.94 -3.98
CA LEU A 41 -7.57 14.83 -3.27
C LEU A 41 -6.11 14.57 -3.65
N ALA A 42 -5.72 13.32 -3.85
CA ALA A 42 -4.37 12.97 -4.34
C ALA A 42 -4.08 13.66 -5.68
N HIS A 43 -5.02 13.61 -6.61
CA HIS A 43 -4.92 14.31 -7.89
C HIS A 43 -4.87 15.82 -7.71
N LYS A 44 -5.80 16.41 -6.94
CA LYS A 44 -5.88 17.86 -6.65
C LYS A 44 -4.56 18.40 -6.08
N LEU A 45 -3.91 17.65 -5.20
CA LEU A 45 -2.67 18.05 -4.52
C LEU A 45 -1.37 17.65 -5.26
N ASN A 46 -1.49 17.08 -6.47
CA ASN A 46 -0.35 16.58 -7.23
C ASN A 46 0.52 15.57 -6.46
N ALA A 47 -0.12 14.68 -5.69
CA ALA A 47 0.49 13.44 -5.25
C ALA A 47 0.75 12.53 -6.45
N THR A 48 1.72 11.62 -6.36
CA THR A 48 2.00 10.71 -7.47
C THR A 48 1.03 9.55 -7.56
N GLY A 49 0.29 9.28 -6.49
CA GLY A 49 -0.64 8.17 -6.47
C GLY A 49 -1.55 8.12 -5.25
N VAL A 50 -2.25 7.02 -5.13
CA VAL A 50 -3.22 6.73 -4.08
C VAL A 50 -3.06 5.30 -3.56
N HIS A 51 -3.25 5.10 -2.27
CA HIS A 51 -3.40 3.80 -1.65
C HIS A 51 -4.87 3.58 -1.28
N LEU A 52 -5.58 2.83 -2.12
CA LEU A 52 -6.99 2.52 -1.92
C LEU A 52 -7.19 1.46 -0.84
N THR A 53 -8.32 1.52 -0.16
CA THR A 53 -8.74 0.51 0.81
C THR A 53 -9.31 -0.73 0.12
N SER A 54 -9.44 -1.84 0.83
CA SER A 54 -9.98 -3.11 0.32
C SER A 54 -11.48 -3.07 -0.05
N THR A 55 -12.12 -1.93 0.04
CA THR A 55 -13.51 -1.70 -0.38
C THR A 55 -13.63 -0.78 -1.60
N GLN A 56 -12.51 -0.32 -2.16
CA GLN A 56 -12.47 0.70 -3.21
C GLN A 56 -11.99 0.16 -4.58
N PHE A 57 -12.29 -1.09 -4.91
CA PHE A 57 -11.88 -1.67 -6.20
C PHE A 57 -12.47 -0.92 -7.41
N ASP A 58 -13.68 -0.40 -7.29
CA ASP A 58 -14.34 0.39 -8.35
C ASP A 58 -13.68 1.76 -8.60
N ASP A 59 -12.88 2.24 -7.66
CA ASP A 59 -12.16 3.50 -7.79
C ASP A 59 -10.80 3.35 -8.50
N ILE A 60 -10.30 2.12 -8.68
CA ILE A 60 -8.99 1.87 -9.33
C ILE A 60 -8.96 2.52 -10.72
N LYS A 61 -9.92 2.22 -11.58
CA LYS A 61 -9.98 2.76 -12.95
C LYS A 61 -10.07 4.27 -12.97
N LYS A 62 -10.92 4.85 -12.11
CA LYS A 62 -11.08 6.30 -11.99
C LYS A 62 -9.77 6.99 -11.57
N ALA A 63 -9.06 6.43 -10.59
CA ALA A 63 -7.77 6.94 -10.16
C ALA A 63 -6.71 6.83 -11.27
N LYS A 64 -6.72 5.75 -12.02
CA LYS A 64 -5.84 5.54 -13.19
C LYS A 64 -6.10 6.55 -14.30
N GLU A 65 -7.36 6.86 -14.60
CA GLU A 65 -7.75 7.88 -15.58
C GLU A 65 -7.24 9.28 -15.23
N LEU A 66 -7.07 9.56 -13.92
CA LEU A 66 -6.42 10.77 -13.42
C LEU A 66 -4.89 10.74 -13.45
N GLY A 67 -4.29 9.66 -13.98
CA GLY A 67 -2.83 9.50 -14.07
C GLY A 67 -2.15 9.08 -12.76
N LEU A 68 -2.90 8.64 -11.76
CA LEU A 68 -2.35 8.25 -10.46
C LEU A 68 -1.74 6.84 -10.49
N TYR A 69 -0.65 6.64 -9.77
CA TYR A 69 -0.15 5.33 -9.41
C TYR A 69 -1.05 4.72 -8.33
N VAL A 70 -1.65 3.57 -8.60
CA VAL A 70 -2.65 2.98 -7.70
C VAL A 70 -2.10 1.75 -7.02
N ILE A 71 -2.05 1.81 -5.68
CA ILE A 71 -1.88 0.64 -4.80
C ILE A 71 -3.21 0.38 -4.11
N ILE A 72 -3.60 -0.88 -3.93
CA ILE A 72 -4.82 -1.24 -3.19
C ILE A 72 -4.54 -2.31 -2.13
N SER A 73 -5.25 -2.22 -1.01
CA SER A 73 -5.18 -3.21 0.06
C SER A 73 -5.93 -4.48 -0.32
N CYS A 74 -5.23 -5.63 -0.24
CA CYS A 74 -5.78 -6.96 -0.49
C CYS A 74 -5.56 -7.88 0.71
N HIS A 75 -6.53 -8.76 0.95
CA HIS A 75 -6.51 -9.71 2.05
C HIS A 75 -6.73 -11.16 1.60
N THR A 76 -7.19 -11.37 0.36
CA THR A 76 -7.51 -12.67 -0.23
C THR A 76 -6.96 -12.78 -1.64
N PHE A 77 -6.93 -14.01 -2.18
CA PHE A 77 -6.62 -14.23 -3.61
C PHE A 77 -7.63 -13.54 -4.52
N GLU A 78 -8.90 -13.54 -4.14
CA GLU A 78 -9.98 -12.87 -4.88
C GLU A 78 -9.76 -11.35 -4.95
N ASP A 79 -9.35 -10.72 -3.83
CA ASP A 79 -8.97 -9.29 -3.81
C ASP A 79 -7.84 -9.00 -4.81
N ILE A 80 -6.82 -9.85 -4.84
CA ILE A 80 -5.67 -9.68 -5.76
C ILE A 80 -6.13 -9.83 -7.20
N GLN A 81 -6.94 -10.85 -7.51
CA GLN A 81 -7.48 -11.03 -8.86
C GLN A 81 -8.34 -9.83 -9.29
N ASN A 82 -9.14 -9.29 -8.37
CA ASN A 82 -9.95 -8.10 -8.63
C ASN A 82 -9.08 -6.86 -8.88
N ALA A 83 -8.00 -6.70 -8.12
CA ALA A 83 -7.03 -5.63 -8.34
C ALA A 83 -6.37 -5.72 -9.73
N ILE A 84 -6.01 -6.93 -10.17
CA ILE A 84 -5.46 -7.18 -11.51
C ILE A 84 -6.47 -6.83 -12.60
N ASN A 85 -7.71 -7.30 -12.46
CA ASN A 85 -8.79 -7.06 -13.44
C ASN A 85 -9.10 -5.57 -13.61
N ASN A 86 -8.90 -4.77 -12.55
CA ASN A 86 -9.05 -3.32 -12.58
C ASN A 86 -7.74 -2.56 -12.85
N GLN A 87 -6.62 -3.28 -13.11
CA GLN A 87 -5.33 -2.72 -13.51
C GLN A 87 -4.64 -1.87 -12.42
N ALA A 88 -4.76 -2.25 -11.15
CA ALA A 88 -3.94 -1.67 -10.09
C ALA A 88 -2.43 -1.84 -10.40
N ASN A 89 -1.61 -0.88 -10.02
CA ASN A 89 -0.16 -0.94 -10.25
C ASN A 89 0.56 -1.87 -9.28
N ALA A 90 0.05 -1.98 -8.07
CA ALA A 90 0.55 -2.86 -7.02
C ALA A 90 -0.54 -3.13 -5.98
N VAL A 91 -0.32 -4.11 -5.13
CA VAL A 91 -1.18 -4.39 -3.98
C VAL A 91 -0.36 -4.46 -2.70
N THR A 92 -0.97 -4.11 -1.57
CA THR A 92 -0.49 -4.54 -0.27
C THR A 92 -1.23 -5.81 0.13
N TYR A 93 -0.52 -6.83 0.61
CA TYR A 93 -1.12 -8.07 1.09
C TYR A 93 -0.90 -8.20 2.60
N SER A 94 -1.98 -8.36 3.35
CA SER A 94 -1.95 -8.26 4.82
C SER A 94 -3.03 -9.08 5.53
N PRO A 95 -2.85 -9.36 6.85
CA PRO A 95 -1.64 -9.16 7.62
C PRO A 95 -0.63 -10.31 7.43
N ILE A 96 0.66 -10.00 7.26
CA ILE A 96 1.69 -11.04 7.14
C ILE A 96 2.07 -11.57 8.53
N PHE A 97 2.35 -10.68 9.47
CA PHE A 97 2.62 -11.03 10.87
C PHE A 97 1.49 -10.57 11.78
N GLU A 98 1.53 -11.00 13.02
CA GLU A 98 0.50 -10.66 14.00
C GLU A 98 0.29 -9.15 14.12
N THR A 99 -0.96 -8.76 13.99
CA THR A 99 -1.38 -7.36 14.00
C THR A 99 -2.64 -7.24 14.84
N PRO A 100 -2.67 -6.35 15.84
CA PRO A 100 -3.84 -6.17 16.69
C PRO A 100 -5.11 -5.92 15.85
N ASN A 101 -6.19 -6.64 16.19
CA ASN A 101 -7.51 -6.50 15.57
C ASN A 101 -7.58 -6.80 14.05
N LYS A 102 -6.65 -7.63 13.51
CA LYS A 102 -6.59 -7.95 12.08
C LYS A 102 -6.80 -9.45 11.75
N GLY A 103 -7.21 -10.26 12.71
CA GLY A 103 -7.37 -11.70 12.52
C GLY A 103 -6.04 -12.43 12.42
N ASN A 104 -6.07 -13.69 11.98
CA ASN A 104 -4.89 -14.53 11.90
C ASN A 104 -3.90 -14.04 10.84
N PRO A 105 -2.59 -14.00 11.15
CA PRO A 105 -1.57 -13.66 10.17
C PRO A 105 -1.45 -14.75 9.10
N LYS A 106 -1.13 -14.34 7.88
CA LYS A 106 -0.93 -15.25 6.74
C LYS A 106 0.46 -15.91 6.77
N GLY A 107 1.40 -15.29 7.45
CA GLY A 107 2.79 -15.73 7.51
C GLY A 107 3.52 -15.62 6.17
N ILE A 108 4.79 -16.02 6.21
CA ILE A 108 5.62 -16.09 4.99
C ILE A 108 5.10 -17.15 4.02
N VAL A 109 4.49 -18.24 4.52
CA VAL A 109 3.88 -19.26 3.67
C VAL A 109 2.76 -18.66 2.84
N GLY A 110 1.79 -17.97 3.44
CA GLY A 110 0.69 -17.34 2.72
C GLY A 110 1.16 -16.21 1.79
N LEU A 111 2.26 -15.51 2.14
CA LEU A 111 2.88 -14.56 1.24
C LEU A 111 3.47 -15.27 0.00
N ASN A 112 4.20 -16.36 0.17
CA ASN A 112 4.78 -17.13 -0.94
C ASN A 112 3.70 -17.73 -1.85
N ASP A 113 2.56 -18.16 -1.29
CA ASP A 113 1.45 -18.69 -2.09
C ASP A 113 0.89 -17.65 -3.07
N VAL A 114 0.65 -16.42 -2.61
CA VAL A 114 0.17 -15.35 -3.51
C VAL A 114 1.23 -14.90 -4.49
N LEU A 115 2.51 -14.86 -4.09
CA LEU A 115 3.61 -14.49 -4.98
C LEU A 115 3.79 -15.52 -6.11
N LYS A 116 3.58 -16.79 -5.83
CA LYS A 116 3.62 -17.86 -6.82
C LYS A 116 2.44 -17.81 -7.80
N GLU A 117 1.26 -17.52 -7.29
CA GLU A 117 0.03 -17.42 -8.09
C GLU A 117 0.01 -16.18 -8.99
N PHE A 118 0.57 -15.05 -8.52
CA PHE A 118 0.55 -13.76 -9.22
C PHE A 118 1.95 -13.20 -9.44
N PRO A 119 2.81 -13.89 -10.24
CA PRO A 119 4.24 -13.56 -10.36
C PRO A 119 4.51 -12.21 -11.03
N ASP A 120 3.58 -11.69 -11.82
CA ASP A 120 3.75 -10.43 -12.57
C ASP A 120 3.24 -9.21 -11.82
N LEU A 121 2.58 -9.42 -10.69
CA LEU A 121 2.04 -8.33 -9.87
C LEU A 121 3.05 -7.89 -8.80
N LYS A 122 3.20 -6.60 -8.61
CA LYS A 122 3.95 -6.05 -7.47
C LYS A 122 3.15 -6.24 -6.18
N ILE A 123 3.57 -7.19 -5.35
CA ILE A 123 2.95 -7.49 -4.04
C ILE A 123 3.86 -6.97 -2.95
N ILE A 124 3.30 -6.09 -2.11
CA ILE A 124 3.97 -5.47 -0.97
C ILE A 124 3.47 -6.14 0.31
N ALA A 125 4.37 -6.73 1.08
CA ALA A 125 4.04 -7.33 2.37
C ALA A 125 3.67 -6.25 3.40
N LEU A 126 2.55 -6.40 4.08
CA LEU A 126 2.07 -5.45 5.09
C LEU A 126 1.51 -6.18 6.31
N GLY A 127 1.62 -5.55 7.46
CA GLY A 127 1.01 -5.98 8.72
C GLY A 127 1.95 -6.72 9.64
N GLY A 128 2.07 -6.21 10.87
CA GLY A 128 2.84 -6.80 11.95
C GLY A 128 4.36 -6.72 11.81
N ILE A 129 4.88 -6.00 10.84
CA ILE A 129 6.32 -5.85 10.60
C ILE A 129 6.87 -4.78 11.54
N ILE A 130 7.68 -5.20 12.53
CA ILE A 130 8.18 -4.34 13.61
C ILE A 130 9.68 -4.50 13.90
N ASN A 131 10.35 -5.46 13.26
CA ASN A 131 11.77 -5.73 13.51
C ASN A 131 12.51 -6.26 12.29
N ASN A 132 13.84 -6.23 12.35
CA ASN A 132 14.73 -6.63 11.28
C ASN A 132 14.65 -8.14 10.92
N SER A 133 14.30 -9.01 11.87
CA SER A 133 14.13 -10.43 11.58
C SER A 133 13.00 -10.67 10.58
N GLN A 134 11.87 -10.02 10.80
CA GLN A 134 10.71 -10.10 9.91
C GLN A 134 11.01 -9.52 8.52
N ILE A 135 11.77 -8.42 8.46
CA ILE A 135 12.22 -7.85 7.17
C ILE A 135 13.13 -8.83 6.44
N LYS A 136 14.04 -9.50 7.17
CA LYS A 136 14.92 -10.52 6.60
C LYS A 136 14.13 -11.69 6.02
N GLU A 137 13.10 -12.17 6.73
CA GLU A 137 12.21 -13.22 6.23
C GLU A 137 11.51 -12.80 4.93
N ILE A 138 10.94 -11.58 4.87
CA ILE A 138 10.31 -11.04 3.66
C ILE A 138 11.33 -10.90 2.52
N SER A 139 12.56 -10.45 2.80
CA SER A 139 13.61 -10.27 1.80
C SER A 139 14.07 -11.57 1.13
N GLN A 140 13.75 -12.72 1.70
CA GLN A 140 14.00 -14.05 1.13
C GLN A 140 12.88 -14.50 0.18
N THR A 141 11.81 -13.73 0.06
CA THR A 141 10.70 -13.98 -0.88
C THR A 141 10.86 -13.14 -2.15
N SER A 142 10.02 -13.37 -3.14
CA SER A 142 9.92 -12.52 -4.33
C SER A 142 8.99 -11.30 -4.17
N ALA A 143 8.61 -10.95 -2.93
CA ALA A 143 7.82 -9.75 -2.67
C ALA A 143 8.53 -8.50 -3.22
N TYR A 144 7.76 -7.58 -3.78
CA TYR A 144 8.28 -6.30 -4.28
C TYR A 144 8.92 -5.45 -3.17
N GLY A 145 8.43 -5.60 -1.95
CA GLY A 145 8.93 -4.93 -0.77
C GLY A 145 8.01 -5.14 0.43
N PHE A 146 8.21 -4.33 1.44
CA PHE A 146 7.35 -4.30 2.61
C PHE A 146 6.90 -2.88 2.95
N ALA A 147 5.78 -2.78 3.66
CA ALA A 147 5.29 -1.53 4.23
C ALA A 147 5.01 -1.70 5.73
N SER A 148 5.34 -0.70 6.50
CA SER A 148 5.07 -0.66 7.93
C SER A 148 4.90 0.79 8.41
N ILE A 149 4.16 0.95 9.49
CA ILE A 149 4.14 2.19 10.29
C ILE A 149 5.08 2.00 11.47
N ARG A 150 4.85 0.97 12.27
CA ARG A 150 5.52 0.74 13.56
C ARG A 150 7.02 0.46 13.48
N TYR A 151 7.52 0.04 12.33
CA TYR A 151 8.96 -0.16 12.14
C TYR A 151 9.73 1.15 12.00
N PHE A 152 9.07 2.21 11.52
CA PHE A 152 9.70 3.50 11.23
C PHE A 152 9.47 4.58 12.30
N ILE A 153 8.79 4.24 13.40
CA ILE A 153 8.51 5.16 14.52
C ILE A 153 9.08 4.65 15.84
#